data_0aca9b81273592340304483e716821b0
#
_entry.id   0aca9b81273592340304483e716821b0
#
_cell.length_a   1.000
_cell.length_b   1.000
_cell.length_c   1.000
_cell.angle_alpha   90.00
_cell.angle_beta   90.00
_cell.angle_gamma   90.00
#
_symmetry.space_group_name_H-M   'P 1'
#
loop_
_entity.id
_entity.type
_entity.pdbx_description
1 polymer ?
#
loop_
_entity_poly.entity_id
_entity_poly.type
_entity_poly.pdbx_seq_one_letter_code
_entity_poly.pdbx_strand_id
1 'polypeptide(L)'
;GTANVSLYRQYAKVTLKVADAVKTDFHEEDAGLIINHAAAKSAIAPAGYTEPTDALAETTEFSSTDFGDGTSREVMVTETSAGKAFAIIKAKYNNVEGYYKVGLYKDATTKKNQYALLRNHNYIITVTKVNDYGFKSLSEAIKAEPENRLVADVVDDNPAITNMIACKDYELGVSDNLSLKATATEAKITLVTTLKSATYGVNINDSRDSWIKSYTQEGEGITTPESGSLSSSGKKYLLKFTLVPNTHETPR
;
A
#
# COMPACT_ATOMS: atom_id res chain seq x y z
N GLY A 1 -0.52 39.97 1.66
CA GLY A 1 0.00 38.90 0.79
C GLY A 1 -0.39 37.56 1.30
N THR A 2 -0.84 36.65 0.43
CA THR A 2 -1.18 35.28 0.77
C THR A 2 0.11 34.44 0.66
N ALA A 3 0.50 33.76 1.71
CA ALA A 3 1.60 32.80 1.68
C ALA A 3 1.02 31.38 1.49
N ASN A 4 1.45 30.68 0.45
CA ASN A 4 1.13 29.27 0.26
C ASN A 4 2.21 28.43 0.95
N VAL A 5 1.81 27.59 1.89
CA VAL A 5 2.71 26.68 2.59
C VAL A 5 2.32 25.24 2.22
N SER A 6 3.26 24.49 1.68
CA SER A 6 3.10 23.07 1.42
C SER A 6 3.61 22.28 2.63
N LEU A 7 2.77 21.42 3.18
CA LEU A 7 3.11 20.56 4.30
C LEU A 7 3.19 19.11 3.81
N TYR A 8 4.31 18.46 4.08
CA TYR A 8 4.51 17.05 3.78
C TYR A 8 4.52 16.21 5.06
N ARG A 9 3.83 15.09 5.04
CA ARG A 9 3.92 14.12 6.15
C ARG A 9 5.31 13.53 6.17
N GLN A 10 5.91 13.40 7.36
CA GLN A 10 7.24 12.80 7.52
C GLN A 10 7.20 11.27 7.64
N TYR A 11 6.01 10.69 7.73
CA TYR A 11 5.81 9.28 8.01
C TYR A 11 5.08 8.59 6.86
N ALA A 12 5.39 7.31 6.67
CA ALA A 12 4.55 6.35 5.98
C ALA A 12 3.50 5.81 6.94
N LYS A 13 2.34 5.42 6.43
CA LYS A 13 1.33 4.65 7.15
C LYS A 13 1.43 3.20 6.71
N VAL A 14 1.35 2.24 7.63
CA VAL A 14 1.23 0.82 7.32
C VAL A 14 -0.01 0.29 8.01
N THR A 15 -0.85 -0.42 7.26
CA THR A 15 -2.14 -0.95 7.73
C THR A 15 -2.14 -2.47 7.55
N LEU A 16 -2.55 -3.19 8.59
CA LEU A 16 -2.78 -4.63 8.54
C LEU A 16 -4.24 -4.94 8.20
N LYS A 17 -4.43 -5.86 7.26
CA LYS A 17 -5.71 -6.47 6.91
C LYS A 17 -5.59 -8.00 6.89
N VAL A 18 -6.70 -8.67 7.06
CA VAL A 18 -6.80 -10.12 6.94
C VAL A 18 -7.79 -10.45 5.83
N ALA A 19 -7.40 -11.32 4.91
CA ALA A 19 -8.29 -11.75 3.84
C ALA A 19 -9.45 -12.61 4.38
N ASP A 20 -10.64 -12.47 3.80
CA ASP A 20 -11.85 -13.17 4.26
C ASP A 20 -11.67 -14.69 4.33
N ALA A 21 -10.84 -15.24 3.45
CA ALA A 21 -10.55 -16.69 3.41
C ALA A 21 -9.85 -17.24 4.67
N VAL A 22 -9.23 -16.39 5.48
CA VAL A 22 -8.46 -16.79 6.68
C VAL A 22 -9.00 -16.19 7.98
N LYS A 23 -10.01 -15.32 7.92
CA LYS A 23 -10.57 -14.62 9.10
C LYS A 23 -11.18 -15.57 10.14
N THR A 24 -11.64 -16.73 9.73
CA THR A 24 -12.27 -17.71 10.66
C THR A 24 -11.27 -18.19 11.71
N ASP A 25 -10.03 -18.42 11.31
CA ASP A 25 -9.02 -19.04 12.15
C ASP A 25 -7.94 -18.03 12.61
N PHE A 26 -7.79 -16.93 11.86
CA PHE A 26 -6.86 -15.83 12.15
C PHE A 26 -7.64 -14.55 12.43
N HIS A 27 -7.83 -14.26 13.71
CA HIS A 27 -8.71 -13.19 14.18
C HIS A 27 -8.11 -11.80 13.96
N GLU A 28 -8.70 -11.03 13.04
CA GLU A 28 -8.25 -9.68 12.70
C GLU A 28 -8.39 -8.71 13.88
N GLU A 29 -9.43 -8.86 14.68
CA GLU A 29 -9.72 -8.01 15.83
C GLU A 29 -8.68 -8.11 16.95
N ASP A 30 -8.03 -9.27 17.06
CA ASP A 30 -6.97 -9.53 18.04
C ASP A 30 -5.56 -9.23 17.47
N ALA A 31 -5.47 -8.80 16.20
CA ALA A 31 -4.19 -8.64 15.55
C ALA A 31 -3.57 -7.27 15.83
N GLY A 32 -2.28 -7.26 16.15
CA GLY A 32 -1.44 -6.08 16.27
C GLY A 32 -0.32 -6.09 15.23
N LEU A 33 0.10 -4.89 14.84
CA LEU A 33 1.18 -4.67 13.86
C LEU A 33 2.25 -3.78 14.46
N ILE A 34 3.50 -4.16 14.28
CA ILE A 34 4.65 -3.26 14.42
C ILE A 34 5.54 -3.35 13.18
N ILE A 35 6.21 -2.26 12.86
CA ILE A 35 7.29 -2.23 11.87
C ILE A 35 8.61 -2.18 12.62
N ASN A 36 9.40 -3.20 12.45
CA ASN A 36 10.70 -3.33 13.09
C ASN A 36 11.82 -2.99 12.11
N HIS A 37 12.96 -2.53 12.64
CA HIS A 37 14.12 -2.12 11.87
C HIS A 37 13.82 -0.96 10.89
N ALA A 38 12.85 -0.10 11.23
CA ALA A 38 12.64 1.17 10.54
C ALA A 38 13.71 2.19 10.95
N ALA A 39 13.97 3.16 10.08
CA ALA A 39 14.91 4.22 10.36
C ALA A 39 14.51 4.99 11.64
N ALA A 40 15.45 5.21 12.54
CA ALA A 40 15.20 5.96 13.78
C ALA A 40 15.05 7.47 13.54
N LYS A 41 15.54 7.97 12.41
CA LYS A 41 15.54 9.38 12.04
C LYS A 41 15.09 9.54 10.58
N SER A 42 14.42 10.64 10.30
CA SER A 42 13.99 11.04 8.96
C SER A 42 14.50 12.45 8.64
N ALA A 43 14.85 12.69 7.40
CA ALA A 43 15.23 14.00 6.92
C ALA A 43 14.00 14.91 6.77
N ILE A 44 14.20 16.22 6.99
CA ILE A 44 13.21 17.24 6.63
C ILE A 44 13.16 17.35 5.10
N ALA A 45 11.97 17.44 4.52
CA ALA A 45 11.83 17.61 3.09
C ALA A 45 12.48 18.94 2.64
N PRO A 46 13.34 18.92 1.61
CA PRO A 46 13.94 20.15 1.10
C PRO A 46 12.90 21.03 0.40
N ALA A 47 13.23 22.30 0.22
CA ALA A 47 12.39 23.23 -0.53
C ALA A 47 12.18 22.72 -1.97
N GLY A 48 10.94 22.79 -2.45
CA GLY A 48 10.58 22.27 -3.77
C GLY A 48 10.42 20.74 -3.85
N TYR A 49 10.46 20.06 -2.71
CA TYR A 49 10.21 18.65 -2.62
C TYR A 49 8.80 18.29 -3.11
N THR A 50 8.73 17.28 -3.95
CA THR A 50 7.48 16.70 -4.46
C THR A 50 7.29 15.30 -3.88
N GLU A 51 6.48 14.45 -4.51
CA GLU A 51 6.29 13.06 -4.06
C GLU A 51 7.64 12.30 -4.04
N PRO A 52 7.93 11.55 -2.95
CA PRO A 52 9.17 10.80 -2.85
C PRO A 52 9.16 9.60 -3.79
N THR A 53 10.24 9.42 -4.50
CA THR A 53 10.51 8.21 -5.30
C THR A 53 11.47 7.26 -4.58
N ASP A 54 12.18 7.79 -3.58
CA ASP A 54 13.13 7.04 -2.75
C ASP A 54 13.26 7.71 -1.38
N ALA A 55 13.85 7.02 -0.41
CA ALA A 55 14.08 7.57 0.92
C ALA A 55 15.07 8.74 0.87
N LEU A 56 14.71 9.86 1.53
CA LEU A 56 15.51 11.11 1.48
C LEU A 56 16.86 11.00 2.20
N ALA A 57 16.99 10.08 3.15
CA ALA A 57 18.23 9.91 3.89
C ALA A 57 18.43 8.44 4.22
N GLU A 58 19.61 7.93 3.95
CA GLU A 58 20.07 6.68 4.54
C GLU A 58 20.48 6.93 5.98
N THR A 59 20.06 6.04 6.87
CA THR A 59 20.49 6.02 8.27
C THR A 59 21.04 4.65 8.61
N THR A 60 22.01 4.63 9.49
CA THR A 60 22.50 3.40 10.12
C THR A 60 21.81 3.12 11.46
N GLU A 61 21.00 4.06 11.95
CA GLU A 61 20.24 3.92 13.18
C GLU A 61 18.84 3.39 12.87
N PHE A 62 18.50 2.23 13.40
CA PHE A 62 17.19 1.61 13.22
C PHE A 62 16.49 1.45 14.55
N SER A 63 15.16 1.62 14.54
CA SER A 63 14.34 1.43 15.73
C SER A 63 14.01 -0.04 15.94
N SER A 64 14.10 -0.47 17.20
CA SER A 64 13.47 -1.70 17.67
C SER A 64 12.16 -1.31 18.35
N THR A 65 11.03 -1.77 17.80
CA THR A 65 9.70 -1.46 18.33
C THR A 65 9.13 -2.66 19.06
N ASP A 66 8.36 -2.40 20.10
CA ASP A 66 7.59 -3.38 20.84
C ASP A 66 6.10 -3.08 20.64
N PHE A 67 5.21 -4.05 20.90
CA PHE A 67 3.74 -3.88 20.79
C PHE A 67 3.17 -2.94 21.85
N GLY A 68 3.91 -2.63 22.91
CA GLY A 68 3.39 -1.88 24.05
C GLY A 68 2.17 -2.59 24.65
N ASP A 69 1.21 -1.79 25.11
CA ASP A 69 -0.01 -2.29 25.79
C ASP A 69 -1.18 -2.56 24.81
N GLY A 70 -0.98 -2.41 23.50
CA GLY A 70 -2.07 -2.44 22.53
C GLY A 70 -1.83 -3.27 21.28
N THR A 71 -2.94 -3.60 20.63
CA THR A 71 -2.99 -4.21 19.31
C THR A 71 -3.47 -3.15 18.31
N SER A 72 -2.56 -2.33 17.80
CA SER A 72 -2.89 -1.43 16.70
C SER A 72 -2.63 -2.13 15.36
N ARG A 73 -3.60 -2.05 14.45
CA ARG A 73 -3.44 -2.52 13.08
C ARG A 73 -2.92 -1.44 12.13
N GLU A 74 -2.75 -0.24 12.63
CA GLU A 74 -2.22 0.88 11.88
C GLU A 74 -1.02 1.47 12.62
N VAL A 75 0.08 1.63 11.92
CA VAL A 75 1.30 2.23 12.47
C VAL A 75 1.83 3.31 11.53
N MET A 76 2.32 4.37 12.14
CA MET A 76 3.07 5.41 11.43
C MET A 76 4.56 5.12 11.60
N VAL A 77 5.28 5.10 10.49
CA VAL A 77 6.69 4.72 10.47
C VAL A 77 7.52 5.74 9.70
N THR A 78 8.71 5.98 10.18
CA THR A 78 9.69 6.83 9.50
C THR A 78 10.07 6.24 8.14
N GLU A 79 10.37 7.13 7.22
CA GLU A 79 10.88 6.79 5.90
C GLU A 79 12.10 5.89 6.01
N THR A 80 12.10 4.77 5.28
CA THR A 80 13.13 3.73 5.39
C THR A 80 13.43 3.14 4.02
N SER A 81 14.71 3.03 3.67
CA SER A 81 15.16 2.43 2.42
C SER A 81 14.73 0.96 2.28
N ALA A 82 14.57 0.52 1.04
CA ALA A 82 14.15 -0.84 0.72
C ALA A 82 15.06 -1.91 1.36
N GLY A 83 14.46 -3.00 1.81
CA GLY A 83 15.20 -4.14 2.36
C GLY A 83 15.68 -3.98 3.80
N LYS A 84 15.32 -2.91 4.48
CA LYS A 84 15.70 -2.67 5.88
C LYS A 84 14.59 -3.06 6.86
N ALA A 85 13.42 -2.47 6.70
CA ALA A 85 12.29 -2.72 7.58
C ALA A 85 11.55 -4.02 7.27
N PHE A 86 10.91 -4.58 8.28
CA PHE A 86 10.00 -5.70 8.19
C PHE A 86 8.84 -5.53 9.18
N ALA A 87 7.73 -6.19 8.90
CA ALA A 87 6.58 -6.21 9.78
C ALA A 87 6.62 -7.40 10.74
N ILE A 88 6.15 -7.21 11.96
CA ILE A 88 5.78 -8.29 12.88
C ILE A 88 4.30 -8.13 13.18
N ILE A 89 3.57 -9.22 13.03
CA ILE A 89 2.15 -9.33 13.36
C ILE A 89 2.04 -10.18 14.62
N LYS A 90 1.38 -9.66 15.65
CA LYS A 90 0.93 -10.42 16.81
C LYS A 90 -0.53 -10.77 16.59
N ALA A 91 -0.90 -12.04 16.58
CA ALA A 91 -2.28 -12.44 16.35
C ALA A 91 -2.57 -13.82 16.94
N LYS A 92 -3.86 -14.15 17.06
CA LYS A 92 -4.30 -15.49 17.40
C LYS A 92 -4.64 -16.27 16.14
N TYR A 93 -4.08 -17.46 16.04
CA TYR A 93 -4.46 -18.48 15.05
C TYR A 93 -4.99 -19.69 15.77
N ASN A 94 -6.23 -20.11 15.47
CA ASN A 94 -6.95 -21.15 16.22
C ASN A 94 -6.91 -20.90 17.75
N ASN A 95 -7.15 -19.66 18.17
CA ASN A 95 -7.11 -19.19 19.57
C ASN A 95 -5.72 -19.26 20.26
N VAL A 96 -4.66 -19.56 19.55
CA VAL A 96 -3.29 -19.56 20.08
C VAL A 96 -2.56 -18.30 19.63
N GLU A 97 -2.15 -17.47 20.59
CA GLU A 97 -1.38 -16.26 20.33
C GLU A 97 0.03 -16.59 19.80
N GLY A 98 0.48 -15.82 18.81
CA GLY A 98 1.80 -15.96 18.24
C GLY A 98 2.26 -14.72 17.49
N TYR A 99 3.54 -14.74 17.12
CA TYR A 99 4.21 -13.66 16.42
C TYR A 99 4.62 -14.13 15.02
N TYR A 100 4.37 -13.31 14.01
CA TYR A 100 4.63 -13.64 12.61
C TYR A 100 5.47 -12.55 11.97
N LYS A 101 6.57 -12.91 11.30
CA LYS A 101 7.40 -11.98 10.54
C LYS A 101 6.97 -11.94 9.08
N VAL A 102 6.79 -10.74 8.57
CA VAL A 102 6.42 -10.45 7.18
C VAL A 102 7.47 -9.55 6.55
N GLY A 103 8.01 -9.95 5.41
CA GLY A 103 8.83 -9.10 4.56
C GLY A 103 7.96 -8.15 3.75
N LEU A 104 8.43 -6.91 3.55
CA LEU A 104 7.72 -5.92 2.76
C LEU A 104 7.98 -6.09 1.25
N TYR A 105 7.68 -7.27 0.72
CA TYR A 105 7.98 -7.62 -0.67
C TYR A 105 6.92 -7.08 -1.65
N LYS A 106 7.38 -6.53 -2.78
CA LYS A 106 6.50 -6.16 -3.91
C LYS A 106 5.87 -7.39 -4.57
N ASP A 107 6.52 -8.54 -4.45
CA ASP A 107 6.01 -9.84 -4.88
C ASP A 107 6.28 -10.88 -3.78
N ALA A 108 5.25 -11.26 -3.08
CA ALA A 108 5.30 -12.25 -2.01
C ALA A 108 5.72 -13.65 -2.51
N THR A 109 5.49 -13.96 -3.78
CA THR A 109 5.81 -15.28 -4.36
C THR A 109 7.31 -15.45 -4.58
N THR A 110 7.96 -14.44 -5.17
CA THR A 110 9.39 -14.48 -5.47
C THR A 110 10.25 -13.96 -4.33
N LYS A 111 9.65 -13.28 -3.36
CA LYS A 111 10.32 -12.60 -2.23
C LYS A 111 11.45 -11.67 -2.69
N LYS A 112 11.26 -11.04 -3.83
CA LYS A 112 12.20 -10.08 -4.41
C LYS A 112 11.63 -8.67 -4.37
N ASN A 113 12.53 -7.69 -4.49
CA ASN A 113 12.16 -6.29 -4.59
C ASN A 113 11.27 -5.83 -3.41
N GLN A 114 11.90 -5.55 -2.29
CA GLN A 114 11.22 -5.01 -1.14
C GLN A 114 10.83 -3.54 -1.35
N TYR A 115 9.72 -3.14 -0.75
CA TYR A 115 9.34 -1.73 -0.68
C TYR A 115 10.33 -0.95 0.18
N ALA A 116 10.67 0.25 -0.26
CA ALA A 116 11.03 1.32 0.65
C ALA A 116 9.75 1.81 1.34
N LEU A 117 9.83 2.21 2.59
CA LEU A 117 8.73 2.92 3.24
C LEU A 117 8.94 4.41 3.01
N LEU A 118 8.14 4.99 2.13
CA LEU A 118 8.26 6.39 1.74
C LEU A 118 7.24 7.23 2.52
N ARG A 119 7.66 8.43 2.93
CA ARG A 119 6.76 9.39 3.57
C ARG A 119 5.55 9.68 2.68
N ASN A 120 4.43 10.00 3.28
CA ASN A 120 3.17 10.28 2.59
C ASN A 120 2.52 9.07 1.88
N HIS A 121 3.15 7.89 1.91
CA HIS A 121 2.60 6.65 1.36
C HIS A 121 1.80 5.86 2.40
N ASN A 122 0.87 5.04 1.91
CA ASN A 122 0.07 4.10 2.70
C ASN A 122 0.31 2.69 2.18
N TYR A 123 0.92 1.84 3.00
CA TYR A 123 1.16 0.44 2.67
C TYR A 123 0.12 -0.43 3.35
N ILE A 124 -0.45 -1.38 2.60
CA ILE A 124 -1.41 -2.34 3.13
C ILE A 124 -0.78 -3.73 3.12
N ILE A 125 -0.67 -4.34 4.28
CA ILE A 125 -0.27 -5.73 4.45
C ILE A 125 -1.54 -6.56 4.60
N THR A 126 -1.82 -7.49 3.69
CA THR A 126 -2.99 -8.36 3.75
C THR A 126 -2.54 -9.80 3.97
N VAL A 127 -2.89 -10.38 5.12
CA VAL A 127 -2.65 -11.80 5.40
C VAL A 127 -3.59 -12.63 4.53
N THR A 128 -3.03 -13.46 3.65
CA THR A 128 -3.80 -14.26 2.67
C THR A 128 -3.79 -15.74 2.97
N LYS A 129 -2.83 -16.22 3.76
CA LYS A 129 -2.71 -17.61 4.17
C LYS A 129 -1.94 -17.75 5.47
N VAL A 130 -2.35 -18.65 6.34
CA VAL A 130 -1.60 -19.07 7.52
C VAL A 130 -1.17 -20.52 7.33
N ASN A 131 0.12 -20.79 7.49
CA ASN A 131 0.71 -22.10 7.27
C ASN A 131 0.98 -22.85 8.58
N ASP A 132 1.21 -22.14 9.68
CA ASP A 132 1.57 -22.71 10.98
C ASP A 132 1.30 -21.68 12.10
N TYR A 133 1.32 -22.13 13.34
CA TYR A 133 1.27 -21.26 14.52
C TYR A 133 2.44 -20.27 14.54
N GLY A 134 2.19 -19.07 15.06
CA GLY A 134 3.21 -18.05 15.23
C GLY A 134 4.35 -18.46 16.16
N PHE A 135 5.42 -17.70 16.15
CA PHE A 135 6.50 -17.86 17.14
C PHE A 135 6.00 -17.50 18.54
N LYS A 136 6.54 -18.13 19.56
CA LYS A 136 6.12 -17.94 20.94
C LYS A 136 6.53 -16.58 21.52
N SER A 137 7.53 -15.96 20.93
CA SER A 137 8.03 -14.66 21.40
C SER A 137 8.38 -13.72 20.24
N LEU A 138 8.30 -12.43 20.50
CA LEU A 138 8.74 -11.38 19.57
C LEU A 138 10.20 -11.56 19.15
N SER A 139 11.08 -11.92 20.09
CA SER A 139 12.50 -12.13 19.81
C SER A 139 12.77 -13.29 18.85
N GLU A 140 11.99 -14.37 18.95
CA GLU A 140 12.07 -15.50 17.99
C GLU A 140 11.59 -15.06 16.60
N ALA A 141 10.47 -14.34 16.52
CA ALA A 141 9.94 -13.84 15.25
C ALA A 141 10.92 -12.88 14.56
N ILE A 142 11.55 -11.97 15.28
CA ILE A 142 12.53 -11.03 14.74
C ILE A 142 13.71 -11.77 14.08
N LYS A 143 14.20 -12.85 14.69
CA LYS A 143 15.33 -13.63 14.19
C LYS A 143 14.96 -14.59 13.05
N ALA A 144 13.69 -14.89 12.88
CA ALA A 144 13.22 -15.82 11.86
C ALA A 144 13.31 -15.21 10.45
N GLU A 145 13.31 -16.09 9.44
CA GLU A 145 13.08 -15.67 8.07
C GLU A 145 11.62 -15.21 7.87
N PRO A 146 11.38 -14.18 7.06
CA PRO A 146 10.02 -13.71 6.77
C PRO A 146 9.17 -14.78 6.09
N GLU A 147 7.86 -14.74 6.37
CA GLU A 147 6.82 -15.53 5.68
C GLU A 147 6.97 -17.06 5.75
N ASN A 148 7.60 -17.58 6.79
CA ASN A 148 7.67 -19.02 6.97
C ASN A 148 6.36 -19.61 7.51
N ARG A 149 5.59 -18.83 8.30
CA ARG A 149 4.40 -19.30 9.02
C ARG A 149 3.10 -18.72 8.50
N LEU A 150 3.16 -17.61 7.78
CA LEU A 150 2.03 -17.04 7.06
C LEU A 150 2.49 -16.45 5.73
N VAL A 151 1.55 -16.19 4.83
CA VAL A 151 1.76 -15.46 3.58
C VAL A 151 0.95 -14.19 3.65
N ALA A 152 1.58 -13.08 3.29
CA ALA A 152 0.93 -11.79 3.20
C ALA A 152 1.30 -11.09 1.89
N ASP A 153 0.33 -10.43 1.29
CA ASP A 153 0.55 -9.53 0.17
C ASP A 153 0.76 -8.11 0.72
N VAL A 154 1.74 -7.40 0.19
CA VAL A 154 2.01 -6.01 0.53
C VAL A 154 1.76 -5.14 -0.70
N VAL A 155 0.98 -4.09 -0.53
CA VAL A 155 0.63 -3.16 -1.60
C VAL A 155 0.89 -1.74 -1.13
N ASP A 156 1.54 -0.93 -1.96
CA ASP A 156 1.54 0.52 -1.81
C ASP A 156 0.21 1.06 -2.36
N ASP A 157 -0.67 1.47 -1.47
CA ASP A 157 -2.00 2.01 -1.81
C ASP A 157 -1.93 3.49 -2.24
N ASN A 158 -0.76 4.05 -2.24
CA ASN A 158 -0.46 5.38 -2.70
C ASN A 158 0.74 5.38 -3.66
N PRO A 159 0.62 4.70 -4.80
CA PRO A 159 1.71 4.67 -5.77
C PRO A 159 2.06 6.09 -6.23
N ALA A 160 3.33 6.31 -6.51
CA ALA A 160 3.80 7.57 -7.04
C ALA A 160 3.01 7.97 -8.29
N ILE A 161 2.66 9.24 -8.39
CA ILE A 161 2.06 9.78 -9.61
C ILE A 161 3.19 10.06 -10.58
N THR A 162 3.34 9.21 -11.59
CA THR A 162 4.45 9.26 -12.55
C THR A 162 4.06 9.94 -13.86
N ASN A 163 2.78 9.86 -14.21
CA ASN A 163 2.25 10.48 -15.43
C ASN A 163 1.50 11.75 -15.07
N MET A 164 2.15 12.90 -15.17
CA MET A 164 1.59 14.19 -14.82
C MET A 164 1.57 15.13 -16.02
N ILE A 165 0.44 15.79 -16.23
CA ILE A 165 0.27 16.90 -17.13
C ILE A 165 -0.02 18.13 -16.27
N ALA A 166 0.82 19.17 -16.40
CA ALA A 166 0.64 20.42 -15.71
C ALA A 166 0.59 21.58 -16.71
N CYS A 167 -0.31 22.52 -16.48
CA CYS A 167 -0.35 23.78 -17.18
C CYS A 167 -0.61 24.92 -16.18
N LYS A 168 -0.70 26.15 -16.68
CA LYS A 168 -0.92 27.32 -15.83
C LYS A 168 -2.17 27.22 -14.95
N ASP A 169 -3.20 26.53 -15.41
CA ASP A 169 -4.54 26.56 -14.82
C ASP A 169 -4.87 25.29 -14.03
N TYR A 170 -4.19 24.16 -14.32
CA TYR A 170 -4.45 22.88 -13.65
C TYR A 170 -3.29 21.90 -13.75
N GLU A 171 -3.33 20.92 -12.89
CA GLU A 171 -2.51 19.71 -12.92
C GLU A 171 -3.42 18.49 -12.95
N LEU A 172 -3.02 17.48 -13.70
CA LEU A 172 -3.66 16.18 -13.78
C LEU A 172 -2.58 15.11 -13.72
N GLY A 173 -2.66 14.24 -12.74
CA GLY A 173 -1.71 13.15 -12.55
C GLY A 173 -2.41 11.81 -12.45
N VAL A 174 -1.79 10.78 -13.00
CA VAL A 174 -2.24 9.38 -12.95
C VAL A 174 -1.10 8.51 -12.47
N SER A 175 -1.41 7.53 -11.61
CA SER A 175 -0.41 6.53 -11.20
C SER A 175 0.10 5.74 -12.40
N ASP A 176 1.29 5.17 -12.23
CA ASP A 176 2.00 4.47 -13.29
C ASP A 176 1.30 3.19 -13.75
N ASN A 177 1.87 2.60 -14.80
CA ASN A 177 1.43 1.33 -15.35
C ASN A 177 1.39 0.24 -14.26
N LEU A 178 0.31 -0.53 -14.25
CA LEU A 178 0.14 -1.63 -13.32
C LEU A 178 0.66 -2.93 -13.93
N SER A 179 1.49 -3.63 -13.19
CA SER A 179 1.83 -5.03 -13.49
C SER A 179 0.99 -5.92 -12.59
N LEU A 180 0.06 -6.65 -13.16
CA LEU A 180 -0.89 -7.48 -12.43
C LEU A 180 -0.53 -8.96 -12.54
N LYS A 181 -0.75 -9.70 -11.44
CA LYS A 181 -0.67 -11.17 -11.47
C LYS A 181 -1.82 -11.72 -12.31
N ALA A 182 -1.62 -12.88 -12.95
CA ALA A 182 -2.66 -13.56 -13.72
C ALA A 182 -3.94 -13.84 -12.91
N THR A 183 -3.78 -14.07 -11.62
CA THR A 183 -4.89 -14.33 -10.68
C THR A 183 -5.54 -13.06 -10.11
N ALA A 184 -5.12 -11.87 -10.50
CA ALA A 184 -5.66 -10.63 -9.98
C ALA A 184 -7.15 -10.50 -10.32
N THR A 185 -7.96 -10.17 -9.32
CA THR A 185 -9.38 -9.90 -9.44
C THR A 185 -9.71 -8.41 -9.35
N GLU A 186 -8.73 -7.61 -9.00
CA GLU A 186 -8.87 -6.17 -8.81
C GLU A 186 -7.61 -5.43 -9.28
N ALA A 187 -7.79 -4.23 -9.82
CA ALA A 187 -6.73 -3.27 -10.09
C ALA A 187 -7.16 -1.89 -9.61
N LYS A 188 -6.20 -1.05 -9.24
CA LYS A 188 -6.44 0.31 -8.77
C LYS A 188 -5.55 1.29 -9.52
N ILE A 189 -6.13 2.41 -9.95
CA ILE A 189 -5.44 3.53 -10.54
C ILE A 189 -5.77 4.77 -9.72
N THR A 190 -4.74 5.51 -9.32
CA THR A 190 -4.92 6.78 -8.63
C THR A 190 -4.91 7.92 -9.64
N LEU A 191 -5.89 8.79 -9.54
CA LEU A 191 -6.01 10.03 -10.30
C LEU A 191 -5.96 11.21 -9.32
N VAL A 192 -5.10 12.18 -9.58
CA VAL A 192 -5.03 13.44 -8.83
C VAL A 192 -5.23 14.62 -9.76
N THR A 193 -5.92 15.67 -9.31
CA THR A 193 -6.12 16.86 -10.13
C THR A 193 -6.37 18.11 -9.28
N THR A 194 -5.98 19.24 -9.82
CA THR A 194 -6.33 20.58 -9.32
C THR A 194 -7.49 21.21 -10.06
N LEU A 195 -8.07 20.54 -11.05
CA LEU A 195 -9.25 21.02 -11.77
C LEU A 195 -10.44 21.19 -10.83
N LYS A 196 -11.08 22.35 -10.88
CA LYS A 196 -12.23 22.68 -10.02
C LYS A 196 -13.50 21.92 -10.46
N SER A 197 -13.67 21.71 -11.74
CA SER A 197 -14.78 20.97 -12.31
C SER A 197 -14.36 20.39 -13.65
N ALA A 198 -14.38 19.08 -13.79
CA ALA A 198 -14.13 18.40 -15.06
C ALA A 198 -14.89 17.08 -15.10
N THR A 199 -15.26 16.65 -16.30
CA THR A 199 -15.72 15.28 -16.55
C THR A 199 -14.58 14.48 -17.15
N TYR A 200 -14.49 13.22 -16.80
CA TYR A 200 -13.54 12.30 -17.43
C TYR A 200 -14.27 11.05 -17.90
N GLY A 201 -13.73 10.41 -18.91
CA GLY A 201 -14.17 9.09 -19.36
C GLY A 201 -13.05 8.09 -19.21
N VAL A 202 -13.38 6.86 -18.88
CA VAL A 202 -12.47 5.72 -18.93
C VAL A 202 -12.71 5.01 -20.26
N ASN A 203 -11.69 4.96 -21.11
CA ASN A 203 -11.75 4.21 -22.35
C ASN A 203 -10.99 2.90 -22.16
N ILE A 204 -11.71 1.79 -22.21
CA ILE A 204 -11.14 0.46 -22.15
C ILE A 204 -10.94 -0.01 -23.59
N ASN A 205 -9.70 0.15 -24.06
CA ASN A 205 -9.34 -0.24 -25.43
C ASN A 205 -8.88 -1.70 -25.45
N ASP A 206 -9.80 -2.61 -25.18
CA ASP A 206 -9.55 -4.06 -25.20
C ASP A 206 -10.25 -4.66 -26.43
N SER A 207 -9.45 -5.13 -27.40
CA SER A 207 -9.93 -5.77 -28.61
C SER A 207 -10.10 -7.29 -28.47
N ARG A 208 -9.82 -7.87 -27.30
CA ARG A 208 -9.84 -9.31 -27.04
C ARG A 208 -10.49 -9.57 -25.69
N ASP A 209 -11.55 -10.27 -25.61
CA ASP A 209 -12.23 -10.74 -24.38
C ASP A 209 -12.07 -9.82 -23.18
N SER A 210 -13.06 -9.03 -22.86
CA SER A 210 -13.02 -8.01 -21.81
C SER A 210 -12.64 -8.64 -20.46
N TRP A 211 -11.38 -8.54 -20.10
CA TRP A 211 -10.87 -8.97 -18.80
C TRP A 211 -11.22 -7.98 -17.67
N ILE A 212 -11.65 -6.78 -18.04
CA ILE A 212 -12.22 -5.79 -17.11
C ILE A 212 -13.75 -5.93 -17.13
N LYS A 213 -14.33 -6.36 -16.00
CA LYS A 213 -15.79 -6.50 -15.87
C LYS A 213 -16.50 -5.17 -15.64
N SER A 214 -15.95 -4.37 -14.77
CA SER A 214 -16.52 -3.09 -14.36
C SER A 214 -15.45 -2.26 -13.68
N TYR A 215 -15.72 -0.97 -13.51
CA TYR A 215 -14.93 -0.13 -12.62
C TYR A 215 -15.85 0.74 -11.76
N THR A 216 -15.33 1.11 -10.59
CA THR A 216 -15.95 2.07 -9.68
C THR A 216 -14.94 3.13 -9.33
N GLN A 217 -15.39 4.28 -8.90
CA GLN A 217 -14.54 5.28 -8.30
C GLN A 217 -14.87 5.41 -6.82
N GLU A 218 -13.83 5.41 -6.01
CA GLU A 218 -13.88 5.76 -4.60
C GLU A 218 -13.32 7.17 -4.43
N GLY A 219 -14.06 8.05 -3.74
CA GLY A 219 -13.71 9.45 -3.54
C GLY A 219 -14.91 10.37 -3.73
N GLU A 220 -14.80 11.62 -3.32
CA GLU A 220 -15.90 12.56 -3.43
C GLU A 220 -16.33 12.81 -4.88
N GLY A 221 -17.58 12.61 -5.19
CA GLY A 221 -18.26 13.25 -6.30
C GLY A 221 -18.63 12.39 -7.51
N ILE A 222 -18.66 11.04 -7.43
CA ILE A 222 -18.98 10.23 -8.60
C ILE A 222 -20.17 9.32 -8.44
N THR A 223 -21.00 9.36 -9.47
CA THR A 223 -22.26 8.62 -9.51
C THR A 223 -22.39 7.65 -10.69
N THR A 224 -21.45 7.63 -11.63
CA THR A 224 -21.56 6.74 -12.80
C THR A 224 -20.28 5.98 -13.10
N PRO A 225 -20.35 4.70 -13.50
CA PRO A 225 -19.19 3.87 -13.78
C PRO A 225 -18.41 4.25 -15.06
N GLU A 226 -18.98 5.05 -15.96
CA GLU A 226 -18.37 5.36 -17.25
C GLU A 226 -17.82 6.78 -17.35
N SER A 227 -18.27 7.69 -16.49
CA SER A 227 -17.79 9.06 -16.45
C SER A 227 -17.91 9.64 -15.06
N GLY A 228 -17.03 10.54 -14.71
CA GLY A 228 -17.04 11.19 -13.40
C GLY A 228 -16.75 12.67 -13.50
N SER A 229 -17.15 13.42 -12.49
CA SER A 229 -16.82 14.83 -12.34
C SER A 229 -15.71 14.99 -11.31
N LEU A 230 -14.61 15.59 -11.71
CA LEU A 230 -13.54 16.00 -10.83
C LEU A 230 -13.89 17.39 -10.27
N SER A 231 -14.34 17.43 -9.04
CA SER A 231 -14.79 18.68 -8.43
C SER A 231 -13.85 19.08 -7.28
N SER A 232 -13.02 19.98 -7.47
CA SER A 232 -12.13 20.67 -6.51
C SER A 232 -10.65 20.44 -6.69
N SER A 233 -9.90 21.46 -6.37
CA SER A 233 -8.43 21.45 -6.48
C SER A 233 -7.80 20.54 -5.43
N GLY A 234 -6.77 19.80 -5.83
CA GLY A 234 -5.97 18.97 -4.94
C GLY A 234 -6.62 17.69 -4.46
N LYS A 235 -7.64 17.18 -5.14
CA LYS A 235 -8.28 15.93 -4.78
C LYS A 235 -7.67 14.73 -5.47
N LYS A 236 -7.71 13.63 -4.74
CA LYS A 236 -7.25 12.31 -5.15
C LYS A 236 -8.46 11.40 -5.31
N TYR A 237 -8.51 10.70 -6.42
CA TYR A 237 -9.53 9.72 -6.75
C TYR A 237 -8.89 8.36 -6.96
N LEU A 238 -9.57 7.31 -6.52
CA LEU A 238 -9.16 5.93 -6.72
C LEU A 238 -10.12 5.29 -7.70
N LEU A 239 -9.63 4.91 -8.87
CA LEU A 239 -10.36 4.10 -9.84
C LEU A 239 -10.08 2.64 -9.55
N LYS A 240 -11.13 1.90 -9.25
CA LYS A 240 -11.07 0.49 -8.89
C LYS A 240 -11.71 -0.35 -9.98
N PHE A 241 -10.95 -1.24 -10.58
CA PHE A 241 -11.37 -2.11 -11.66
C PHE A 241 -11.58 -3.53 -11.13
N THR A 242 -12.71 -4.13 -11.46
CA THR A 242 -12.97 -5.55 -11.21
C THR A 242 -12.51 -6.34 -12.44
N LEU A 243 -11.66 -7.32 -12.21
CA LEU A 243 -10.97 -8.08 -13.25
C LEU A 243 -11.48 -9.53 -13.33
N VAL A 244 -11.34 -10.10 -14.51
CA VAL A 244 -11.46 -11.55 -14.73
C VAL A 244 -10.06 -12.14 -14.61
N PRO A 245 -9.80 -13.07 -13.68
CA PRO A 245 -8.52 -13.74 -13.60
C PRO A 245 -8.13 -14.38 -14.93
N ASN A 246 -6.87 -14.27 -15.30
CA ASN A 246 -6.34 -14.98 -16.45
C ASN A 246 -6.10 -16.46 -16.08
N THR A 247 -6.90 -17.35 -16.63
CA THR A 247 -6.78 -18.80 -16.43
C THR A 247 -5.95 -19.49 -17.53
N HIS A 248 -5.46 -18.72 -18.50
CA HIS A 248 -4.63 -19.25 -19.59
C HIS A 248 -3.16 -19.32 -19.18
N GLU A 249 -2.43 -20.29 -19.72
CA GLU A 249 -0.99 -20.46 -19.47
C GLU A 249 -0.13 -19.38 -20.11
N THR A 250 -0.65 -18.65 -21.10
CA THR A 250 0.07 -17.57 -21.79
C THR A 250 -0.32 -16.20 -21.22
N PRO A 251 0.63 -15.28 -21.05
CA PRO A 251 0.34 -13.88 -20.68
C PRO A 251 -0.61 -13.24 -21.71
N ARG A 252 -1.52 -12.43 -21.20
CA ARG A 252 -2.37 -11.56 -22.02
C ARG A 252 -1.75 -10.20 -22.19
#